data_5b1089102657f4016c066e03599244bf
#
_entry.id   5b1089102657f4016c066e03599244bf
#
_cell.length_a   1.000
_cell.length_b   1.000
_cell.length_c   1.000
_cell.angle_alpha   90.00
_cell.angle_beta   90.00
_cell.angle_gamma   90.00
#
_symmetry.space_group_name_H-M   'P 1'
#
loop_
_entity.id
_entity.type
_entity.pdbx_description
1 polymer ?
#
loop_
_entity_poly.entity_id
_entity_poly.type
_entity_poly.pdbx_seq_one_letter_code
_entity_poly.pdbx_strand_id
1 'polypeptide(L)'
;MLKGLGICPGLAMARVLVLKEQTHVISDALLPEQEIEKELARFSHALEQALAENDALYEKARAEMSEDVAAIFLAHREMLDDEYAVVAPIRAAIRENRFCAARAVDEVMDGIIACFESMDDEYMRARAADARDIRRLLIKQLL
;
A
#
# COMPACT_ATOMS: atom_id res chain seq x y z
N MET A 1 4.40 26.97 -9.07
CA MET A 1 4.27 26.36 -9.06
C MET A 1 4.29 26.01 -9.03
N LEU A 2 4.01 26.02 -8.83
CA LEU A 2 3.87 25.33 -8.68
C LEU A 2 3.73 25.19 -9.10
N LYS A 3 3.40 25.18 -9.46
CA LYS A 3 3.09 24.73 -9.73
C LYS A 3 2.74 24.44 -9.88
N GLY A 4 2.56 24.71 -9.91
CA GLY A 4 2.18 24.15 -9.90
C GLY A 4 1.85 24.08 -10.07
N LEU A 5 1.43 24.27 -10.28
CA LEU A 5 1.03 23.93 -10.23
C LEU A 5 0.53 23.97 -10.31
N GLY A 6 0.34 24.18 -10.53
CA GLY A 6 -0.18 23.97 -10.37
C GLY A 6 -0.70 23.81 -10.45
N ILE A 7 -1.03 23.68 -10.54
CA ILE A 7 -1.63 23.24 -10.23
C ILE A 7 -2.06 23.48 -9.89
N CYS A 8 -2.31 23.84 -9.71
CA CYS A 8 -2.68 24.08 -9.02
C CYS A 8 -2.70 24.58 -7.96
N PRO A 9 -3.25 25.49 -7.77
CA PRO A 9 -2.98 26.18 -6.55
C PRO A 9 -3.95 25.93 -5.47
N GLY A 10 -5.16 25.89 -5.72
CA GLY A 10 -6.11 25.34 -4.77
C GLY A 10 -5.67 23.97 -4.33
N LEU A 11 -5.02 23.34 -5.22
CA LEU A 11 -4.44 22.05 -4.94
C LEU A 11 -3.35 22.10 -3.90
N ALA A 12 -2.67 23.22 -3.77
CA ALA A 12 -1.62 23.31 -2.78
C ALA A 12 -2.16 23.09 -1.39
N MET A 13 -3.32 23.63 -1.11
CA MET A 13 -3.94 23.45 0.20
C MET A 13 -4.32 21.99 0.45
N ALA A 14 -4.97 21.40 -0.52
CA ALA A 14 -5.39 20.01 -0.41
C ALA A 14 -4.19 19.11 -0.26
N ARG A 15 -3.12 19.40 -0.96
CA ARG A 15 -1.93 18.58 -0.90
C ARG A 15 -1.25 18.64 0.44
N VAL A 16 -1.33 19.75 1.12
CA VAL A 16 -0.73 19.83 2.44
C VAL A 16 -1.33 18.79 3.37
N LEU A 17 -2.64 18.62 3.30
CA LEU A 17 -3.29 17.61 4.12
C LEU A 17 -2.84 16.21 3.74
N VAL A 18 -2.75 15.94 2.45
CA VAL A 18 -2.34 14.63 1.96
C VAL A 18 -0.91 14.34 2.39
N LEU A 19 -0.03 15.33 2.29
CA LEU A 19 1.35 15.15 2.67
C LEU A 19 1.48 14.79 4.13
N LYS A 20 0.65 15.37 4.99
CA LYS A 20 0.68 15.02 6.39
C LYS A 20 0.39 13.55 6.62
N GLU A 21 -0.55 13.02 5.87
CA GLU A 21 -0.90 11.62 5.99
C GLU A 21 0.23 10.71 5.54
N GLN A 22 1.14 11.23 4.72
CA GLN A 22 2.21 10.43 4.18
C GLN A 22 3.51 10.57 4.93
N THR A 23 3.51 11.28 6.04
CA THR A 23 4.72 11.51 6.80
C THR A 23 4.88 10.54 7.96
N HIS A 24 4.43 9.32 7.77
CA HIS A 24 4.64 8.29 8.77
C HIS A 24 6.13 7.96 8.86
N VAL A 25 6.62 7.89 10.09
CA VAL A 25 8.00 7.51 10.32
C VAL A 25 8.04 6.00 10.49
N ILE A 26 8.77 5.35 9.60
CA ILE A 26 8.94 3.91 9.64
C ILE A 26 10.31 3.62 10.23
N SER A 27 10.33 2.77 11.24
CA SER A 27 11.56 2.47 11.95
C SER A 27 12.57 1.74 11.08
N ASP A 28 13.84 2.15 11.18
CA ASP A 28 14.95 1.44 10.52
C ASP A 28 15.56 0.37 11.43
N ALA A 29 15.13 0.31 12.68
CA ALA A 29 15.70 -0.65 13.62
C ALA A 29 15.36 -2.07 13.19
N LEU A 30 16.34 -2.95 13.30
CA LEU A 30 16.12 -4.37 13.01
C LEU A 30 15.46 -5.03 14.21
N LEU A 31 14.58 -5.98 13.94
CA LEU A 31 13.88 -6.68 14.99
C LEU A 31 14.84 -7.64 15.73
N PRO A 32 14.75 -7.73 17.05
CA PRO A 32 15.38 -8.84 17.74
C PRO A 32 14.78 -10.15 17.27
N GLU A 33 15.58 -11.20 17.25
CA GLU A 33 15.12 -12.46 16.72
C GLU A 33 13.84 -12.96 17.40
N GLN A 34 13.71 -12.73 18.69
CA GLN A 34 12.55 -13.21 19.43
C GLN A 34 11.28 -12.43 19.12
N GLU A 35 11.38 -11.30 18.40
CA GLU A 35 10.23 -10.51 18.03
C GLU A 35 9.70 -10.84 16.64
N ILE A 36 10.41 -11.66 15.87
CA ILE A 36 10.06 -11.92 14.48
C ILE A 36 8.68 -12.56 14.35
N GLU A 37 8.39 -13.60 15.15
CA GLU A 37 7.10 -14.27 15.04
C GLU A 37 5.95 -13.36 15.41
N LYS A 38 6.16 -12.51 16.39
CA LYS A 38 5.15 -11.52 16.77
C LYS A 38 4.89 -10.54 15.65
N GLU A 39 5.94 -10.11 14.97
CA GLU A 39 5.79 -9.15 13.87
C GLU A 39 5.12 -9.81 12.66
N LEU A 40 5.41 -11.10 12.40
CA LEU A 40 4.73 -11.83 11.34
C LEU A 40 3.23 -11.92 11.62
N ALA A 41 2.86 -12.18 12.88
CA ALA A 41 1.45 -12.23 13.27
C ALA A 41 0.81 -10.86 13.12
N ARG A 42 1.56 -9.80 13.45
CA ARG A 42 1.08 -8.43 13.30
C ARG A 42 0.81 -8.11 11.85
N PHE A 43 1.71 -8.52 10.96
CA PHE A 43 1.48 -8.33 9.53
C PHE A 43 0.26 -9.11 9.04
N SER A 44 0.10 -10.35 9.47
CA SER A 44 -1.06 -11.15 9.08
C SER A 44 -2.35 -10.48 9.49
N HIS A 45 -2.39 -9.94 10.70
CA HIS A 45 -3.57 -9.22 11.17
C HIS A 45 -3.83 -7.96 10.35
N ALA A 46 -2.77 -7.21 10.03
CA ALA A 46 -2.89 -6.02 9.22
C ALA A 46 -3.42 -6.35 7.84
N LEU A 47 -2.95 -7.45 7.26
CA LEU A 47 -3.43 -7.89 5.94
C LEU A 47 -4.92 -8.22 5.99
N GLU A 48 -5.35 -8.92 7.03
CA GLU A 48 -6.77 -9.24 7.19
C GLU A 48 -7.62 -7.98 7.30
N GLN A 49 -7.13 -7.00 8.07
CA GLN A 49 -7.84 -5.74 8.22
C GLN A 49 -7.90 -4.97 6.91
N ALA A 50 -6.79 -4.98 6.16
CA ALA A 50 -6.74 -4.31 4.86
C ALA A 50 -7.72 -4.95 3.88
N LEU A 51 -7.77 -6.29 3.86
CA LEU A 51 -8.70 -6.99 2.98
C LEU A 51 -10.14 -6.68 3.36
N ALA A 52 -10.44 -6.68 4.66
CA ALA A 52 -11.80 -6.38 5.12
C ALA A 52 -12.22 -4.97 4.77
N GLU A 53 -11.32 -4.01 4.96
CA GLU A 53 -11.63 -2.62 4.62
C GLU A 53 -11.84 -2.47 3.12
N ASN A 54 -10.99 -3.13 2.33
CA ASN A 54 -11.12 -3.07 0.88
C ASN A 54 -12.44 -3.69 0.41
N ASP A 55 -12.84 -4.80 1.01
CA ASP A 55 -14.10 -5.45 0.67
C ASP A 55 -15.29 -4.54 0.99
N ALA A 56 -15.23 -3.84 2.10
CA ALA A 56 -16.28 -2.89 2.47
C ALA A 56 -16.36 -1.76 1.45
N LEU A 57 -15.22 -1.26 1.00
CA LEU A 57 -15.18 -0.21 -0.01
C LEU A 57 -15.72 -0.72 -1.36
N TYR A 58 -15.43 -1.97 -1.69
CA TYR A 58 -15.97 -2.57 -2.90
C TYR A 58 -17.49 -2.60 -2.87
N GLU A 59 -18.07 -3.08 -1.77
CA GLU A 59 -19.53 -3.16 -1.67
C GLU A 59 -20.17 -1.78 -1.71
N LYS A 60 -19.54 -0.81 -1.04
CA LYS A 60 -20.06 0.55 -1.05
C LYS A 60 -20.01 1.15 -2.44
N ALA A 61 -18.91 0.97 -3.14
CA ALA A 61 -18.76 1.51 -4.49
C ALA A 61 -19.76 0.86 -5.44
N ARG A 62 -19.97 -0.44 -5.30
CA ARG A 62 -20.90 -1.17 -6.14
C ARG A 62 -22.35 -0.71 -5.92
N ALA A 63 -22.69 -0.45 -4.68
CA ALA A 63 -24.07 -0.07 -4.31
C ALA A 63 -24.35 1.40 -4.62
N GLU A 64 -23.39 2.28 -4.41
CA GLU A 64 -23.62 3.71 -4.44
C GLU A 64 -23.02 4.43 -5.64
N MET A 65 -22.12 3.79 -6.36
CA MET A 65 -21.43 4.44 -7.47
C MET A 65 -21.64 3.69 -8.77
N SER A 66 -20.70 2.81 -9.15
CA SER A 66 -20.81 2.06 -10.39
C SER A 66 -19.95 0.80 -10.33
N GLU A 67 -20.22 -0.11 -11.26
CA GLU A 67 -19.40 -1.31 -11.40
C GLU A 67 -17.97 -0.95 -11.80
N ASP A 68 -17.81 0.11 -12.60
CA ASP A 68 -16.47 0.54 -13.01
C ASP A 68 -15.63 0.99 -11.82
N VAL A 69 -16.24 1.75 -10.91
CA VAL A 69 -15.53 2.19 -9.72
C VAL A 69 -15.26 1.00 -8.80
N ALA A 70 -16.25 0.12 -8.66
CA ALA A 70 -16.08 -1.07 -7.82
C ALA A 70 -14.95 -1.96 -8.32
N ALA A 71 -14.75 -2.02 -9.65
CA ALA A 71 -13.71 -2.85 -10.23
C ALA A 71 -12.31 -2.45 -9.75
N ILE A 72 -12.12 -1.18 -9.38
CA ILE A 72 -10.84 -0.73 -8.84
C ILE A 72 -10.52 -1.49 -7.56
N PHE A 73 -11.52 -1.68 -6.71
CA PHE A 73 -11.33 -2.38 -5.44
C PHE A 73 -11.14 -3.88 -5.63
N LEU A 74 -11.69 -4.45 -6.70
CA LEU A 74 -11.39 -5.84 -7.02
C LEU A 74 -9.92 -6.01 -7.41
N ALA A 75 -9.40 -5.07 -8.20
CA ALA A 75 -7.98 -5.11 -8.58
C ALA A 75 -7.10 -4.96 -7.34
N HIS A 76 -7.47 -4.08 -6.41
CA HIS A 76 -6.73 -3.91 -5.16
C HIS A 76 -6.75 -5.20 -4.34
N ARG A 77 -7.89 -5.88 -4.30
CA ARG A 77 -7.99 -7.11 -3.55
C ARG A 77 -7.07 -8.19 -4.12
N GLU A 78 -7.05 -8.32 -5.43
CA GLU A 78 -6.18 -9.30 -6.08
C GLU A 78 -4.72 -9.06 -5.74
N MET A 79 -4.31 -7.80 -5.73
CA MET A 79 -2.93 -7.45 -5.42
C MET A 79 -2.62 -7.68 -3.95
N LEU A 80 -3.52 -7.29 -3.05
CA LEU A 80 -3.34 -7.52 -1.62
C LEU A 80 -3.19 -8.99 -1.28
N ASP A 81 -3.92 -9.83 -2.00
CA ASP A 81 -3.98 -11.26 -1.72
C ASP A 81 -2.99 -12.07 -2.56
N ASP A 82 -2.11 -11.39 -3.26
CA ASP A 82 -1.13 -12.06 -4.13
C ASP A 82 -0.01 -12.63 -3.28
N GLU A 83 -0.07 -13.94 -3.07
CA GLU A 83 0.88 -14.63 -2.21
C GLU A 83 2.31 -14.49 -2.73
N TYR A 84 2.51 -14.64 -4.03
CA TYR A 84 3.85 -14.71 -4.58
C TYR A 84 4.50 -13.35 -4.77
N ALA A 85 3.72 -12.35 -5.17
CA ALA A 85 4.28 -11.03 -5.48
C ALA A 85 4.32 -10.11 -4.27
N VAL A 86 3.40 -10.29 -3.33
CA VAL A 86 3.23 -9.35 -2.21
C VAL A 86 3.43 -10.01 -0.86
N VAL A 87 2.62 -11.02 -0.55
CA VAL A 87 2.56 -11.54 0.82
C VAL A 87 3.85 -12.26 1.21
N ALA A 88 4.30 -13.21 0.39
CA ALA A 88 5.51 -13.97 0.72
C ALA A 88 6.75 -13.09 0.76
N PRO A 89 6.96 -12.15 -0.19
CA PRO A 89 8.13 -11.27 -0.09
C PRO A 89 8.13 -10.39 1.16
N ILE A 90 6.94 -9.94 1.59
CA ILE A 90 6.88 -9.13 2.81
C ILE A 90 7.24 -9.99 4.02
N ARG A 91 6.69 -11.20 4.09
CA ARG A 91 7.03 -12.11 5.19
C ARG A 91 8.51 -12.46 5.19
N ALA A 92 9.08 -12.65 4.00
CA ALA A 92 10.52 -12.95 3.90
C ALA A 92 11.36 -11.78 4.39
N ALA A 93 10.95 -10.55 4.08
CA ALA A 93 11.68 -9.36 4.55
C ALA A 93 11.63 -9.26 6.08
N ILE A 94 10.50 -9.60 6.69
CA ILE A 94 10.40 -9.60 8.14
C ILE A 94 11.29 -10.71 8.73
N ARG A 95 11.22 -11.89 8.17
CA ARG A 95 11.91 -13.05 8.73
C ARG A 95 13.40 -13.02 8.48
N GLU A 96 13.81 -12.72 7.26
CA GLU A 96 15.21 -12.85 6.87
C GLU A 96 15.99 -11.56 7.07
N ASN A 97 15.36 -10.42 6.82
CA ASN A 97 16.03 -9.14 6.97
C ASN A 97 15.77 -8.51 8.33
N ARG A 98 14.86 -9.09 9.09
CA ARG A 98 14.46 -8.61 10.42
C ARG A 98 13.91 -7.18 10.37
N PHE A 99 13.25 -6.83 9.27
CA PHE A 99 12.56 -5.56 9.15
C PHE A 99 11.28 -5.58 9.96
N CYS A 100 10.89 -4.44 10.52
CA CYS A 100 9.55 -4.34 11.07
C CYS A 100 8.55 -4.45 9.91
N ALA A 101 7.30 -4.79 10.23
CA ALA A 101 6.31 -5.04 9.20
C ALA A 101 6.11 -3.84 8.28
N ALA A 102 6.05 -2.62 8.85
CA ALA A 102 5.86 -1.43 8.04
C ALA A 102 7.01 -1.23 7.04
N ARG A 103 8.25 -1.46 7.48
CA ARG A 103 9.39 -1.35 6.58
C ARG A 103 9.37 -2.43 5.52
N ALA A 104 8.99 -3.64 5.89
CA ALA A 104 8.89 -4.75 4.93
C ALA A 104 7.88 -4.42 3.84
N VAL A 105 6.71 -3.90 4.23
CA VAL A 105 5.69 -3.48 3.26
C VAL A 105 6.24 -2.38 2.36
N ASP A 106 6.87 -1.38 2.96
CA ASP A 106 7.37 -0.24 2.21
C ASP A 106 8.41 -0.67 1.17
N GLU A 107 9.38 -1.50 1.58
CA GLU A 107 10.44 -1.94 0.69
C GLU A 107 9.93 -2.82 -0.45
N VAL A 108 9.06 -3.78 -0.12
CA VAL A 108 8.53 -4.69 -1.14
C VAL A 108 7.64 -3.92 -2.13
N MET A 109 6.77 -3.06 -1.61
CA MET A 109 5.87 -2.32 -2.49
C MET A 109 6.61 -1.29 -3.32
N ASP A 110 7.67 -0.67 -2.79
CA ASP A 110 8.50 0.24 -3.57
C ASP A 110 9.10 -0.48 -4.78
N GLY A 111 9.56 -1.70 -4.60
CA GLY A 111 10.10 -2.49 -5.69
C GLY A 111 9.06 -2.78 -6.76
N ILE A 112 7.85 -3.13 -6.34
CA ILE A 112 6.75 -3.41 -7.26
C ILE A 112 6.36 -2.15 -8.02
N ILE A 113 6.24 -1.02 -7.32
CA ILE A 113 5.87 0.25 -7.93
C ILE A 113 6.92 0.66 -8.96
N ALA A 114 8.21 0.58 -8.59
CA ALA A 114 9.27 0.96 -9.49
C ALA A 114 9.27 0.07 -10.74
N CYS A 115 8.98 -1.21 -10.57
CA CYS A 115 8.91 -2.14 -11.69
C CYS A 115 7.80 -1.72 -12.66
N PHE A 116 6.60 -1.45 -12.15
CA PHE A 116 5.50 -1.04 -13.00
C PHE A 116 5.77 0.30 -13.67
N GLU A 117 6.39 1.24 -12.94
CA GLU A 117 6.67 2.56 -13.50
C GLU A 117 7.74 2.54 -14.58
N SER A 118 8.61 1.54 -14.55
CA SER A 118 9.67 1.43 -15.55
C SER A 118 9.15 0.93 -16.89
N MET A 119 7.93 0.43 -16.93
CA MET A 119 7.32 -0.06 -18.15
C MET A 119 6.66 1.08 -18.89
N ASP A 120 6.90 1.15 -20.20
CA ASP A 120 6.32 2.22 -21.01
C ASP A 120 4.96 1.78 -21.53
N ASP A 121 3.99 1.68 -20.61
CA ASP A 121 2.68 1.12 -20.86
C ASP A 121 1.70 1.74 -19.88
N GLU A 122 0.65 2.33 -20.41
CA GLU A 122 -0.35 3.00 -19.59
C GLU A 122 -1.05 2.06 -18.63
N TYR A 123 -1.28 0.83 -19.06
CA TYR A 123 -1.90 -0.18 -18.20
C TYR A 123 -1.00 -0.47 -16.98
N MET A 124 0.30 -0.59 -17.21
CA MET A 124 1.23 -0.86 -16.11
C MET A 124 1.40 0.34 -15.18
N ARG A 125 1.28 1.55 -15.71
CA ARG A 125 1.30 2.73 -14.86
C ARG A 125 0.07 2.78 -13.94
N ALA A 126 -1.07 2.33 -14.45
CA ALA A 126 -2.27 2.20 -13.62
C ALA A 126 -2.07 1.17 -12.51
N ARG A 127 -1.35 0.08 -12.83
CA ARG A 127 -1.03 -0.92 -11.81
C ARG A 127 -0.11 -0.33 -10.74
N ALA A 128 0.79 0.58 -11.12
CA ALA A 128 1.64 1.26 -10.14
C ALA A 128 0.79 2.08 -9.17
N ALA A 129 -0.24 2.75 -9.67
CA ALA A 129 -1.14 3.51 -8.81
C ALA A 129 -1.87 2.59 -7.84
N ASP A 130 -2.33 1.44 -8.30
CA ASP A 130 -2.96 0.44 -7.43
C ASP A 130 -2.00 -0.01 -6.35
N ALA A 131 -0.74 -0.26 -6.71
CA ALA A 131 0.26 -0.69 -5.75
C ALA A 131 0.51 0.37 -4.68
N ARG A 132 0.50 1.65 -5.07
CA ARG A 132 0.63 2.72 -4.08
C ARG A 132 -0.55 2.74 -3.11
N ASP A 133 -1.75 2.50 -3.63
CA ASP A 133 -2.94 2.50 -2.80
C ASP A 133 -2.91 1.36 -1.79
N ILE A 134 -2.53 0.16 -2.21
CA ILE A 134 -2.49 -0.95 -1.26
C ILE A 134 -1.34 -0.80 -0.27
N ARG A 135 -0.22 -0.20 -0.68
CA ARG A 135 0.86 0.10 0.27
C ARG A 135 0.33 1.01 1.37
N ARG A 136 -0.37 2.06 0.98
CA ARG A 136 -0.94 3.00 1.95
C ARG A 136 -1.91 2.30 2.89
N LEU A 137 -2.73 1.43 2.33
CA LEU A 137 -3.72 0.71 3.13
C LEU A 137 -3.06 -0.22 4.15
N LEU A 138 -2.02 -0.95 3.73
CA LEU A 138 -1.32 -1.86 4.63
C LEU A 138 -0.57 -1.10 5.72
N ILE A 139 0.12 -0.02 5.35
CA ILE A 139 0.88 0.76 6.34
C ILE A 139 -0.07 1.40 7.35
N LYS A 140 -1.22 1.86 6.89
CA LYS A 140 -2.24 2.41 7.78
C LYS A 140 -2.63 1.41 8.87
N GLN A 141 -2.77 0.13 8.51
CA GLN A 141 -3.13 -0.88 9.49
C GLN A 141 -2.00 -1.20 10.45
N LEU A 142 -0.76 -0.90 10.08
CA LEU A 142 0.40 -1.19 10.91
C LEU A 142 0.83 -0.05 11.80
N LEU A 143 0.40 1.14 11.52
CA LEU A 143 0.74 2.33 12.27
C LEU A 143 -0.50 2.94 12.92
#